data_bc6a21080746382edde043d5c2820e4f
#
_entry.id   bc6a21080746382edde043d5c2820e4f
#
_cell.length_a   1.000
_cell.length_b   1.000
_cell.length_c   1.000
_cell.angle_alpha   90.00
_cell.angle_beta   90.00
_cell.angle_gamma   90.00
#
_symmetry.space_group_name_H-M   'P 1'
#
loop_
_entity.id
_entity.type
_entity.pdbx_description
1 polymer ?
#
loop_
_entity_poly.entity_id
_entity_poly.type
_entity_poly.pdbx_seq_one_letter_code
_entity_poly.pdbx_strand_id
1 'polypeptide(L)'
;MTEKETTAGNREKLPVIVGVTGASGIVYAQKLVQHLLKNEHRVLLAMSSAARLVIKEELPGEDGADPWGDVNRDLLELIAEKDFTAPFCSGTFRFQGMVGVPASLGTVGAIASGVSINVIHRGADVCLKERRKLVVVPRETPFSTIHLENLLKLSRAGAVILPPSPAFYQHPKTLEDSVDFIVSRILDALELDNQLIDRWGE
;
A
#
# COMPACT_ATOMS: atom_id res chain seq x y z
N MET A 1 -0.89 46.87 19.72
CA MET A 1 -0.09 45.77 19.13
C MET A 1 -0.79 44.46 19.53
N THR A 2 -1.62 43.97 18.63
CA THR A 2 -2.41 42.75 18.85
C THR A 2 -1.67 41.62 18.17
N GLU A 3 -1.15 40.69 18.97
CA GLU A 3 -0.54 39.44 18.52
C GLU A 3 -1.58 38.61 17.75
N LYS A 4 -1.31 38.35 16.50
CA LYS A 4 -2.03 37.34 15.72
C LYS A 4 -1.48 35.97 16.11
N GLU A 5 -2.21 35.28 16.97
CA GLU A 5 -2.05 33.84 17.14
C GLU A 5 -2.27 33.17 15.77
N THR A 6 -1.19 32.65 15.24
CA THR A 6 -1.22 31.81 14.03
C THR A 6 -1.72 30.43 14.46
N THR A 7 -3.02 30.20 14.38
CA THR A 7 -3.59 28.86 14.49
C THR A 7 -3.00 28.00 13.39
N ALA A 8 -2.10 27.08 13.77
CA ALA A 8 -1.66 25.98 12.91
C ALA A 8 -2.91 25.14 12.58
N GLY A 9 -3.50 25.41 11.43
CA GLY A 9 -4.68 24.69 10.95
C GLY A 9 -4.37 23.21 10.88
N ASN A 10 -5.14 22.39 11.57
CA ASN A 10 -5.17 20.95 11.47
C ASN A 10 -5.49 20.61 9.99
N ARG A 11 -4.45 20.44 9.15
CA ARG A 11 -4.65 20.02 7.75
C ARG A 11 -5.17 18.60 7.80
N GLU A 12 -6.40 18.40 7.39
CA GLU A 12 -7.01 17.07 7.24
C GLU A 12 -6.03 16.15 6.49
N LYS A 13 -5.70 15.01 7.11
CA LYS A 13 -4.78 14.03 6.52
C LYS A 13 -5.38 13.48 5.24
N LEU A 14 -4.61 13.54 4.15
CA LEU A 14 -5.02 12.98 2.87
C LEU A 14 -5.16 11.45 2.98
N PRO A 15 -6.17 10.84 2.35
CA PRO A 15 -6.36 9.40 2.38
C PRO A 15 -5.21 8.67 1.69
N VAL A 16 -4.92 7.45 2.15
CA VAL A 16 -3.98 6.52 1.53
C VAL A 16 -4.77 5.46 0.76
N ILE A 17 -4.35 5.16 -0.46
CA ILE A 17 -4.96 4.10 -1.25
C ILE A 17 -4.12 2.82 -1.07
N VAL A 18 -4.78 1.73 -0.69
CA VAL A 18 -4.14 0.42 -0.56
C VAL A 18 -4.79 -0.55 -1.55
N GLY A 19 -3.99 -1.06 -2.47
CA GLY A 19 -4.38 -2.09 -3.43
C GLY A 19 -3.78 -3.45 -3.04
N VAL A 20 -4.63 -4.44 -2.76
CA VAL A 20 -4.20 -5.80 -2.39
C VAL A 20 -4.46 -6.74 -3.55
N THR A 21 -3.43 -7.48 -3.98
CA THR A 21 -3.56 -8.39 -5.14
C THR A 21 -3.18 -9.82 -4.80
N GLY A 22 -3.35 -10.74 -5.74
CA GLY A 22 -3.22 -12.17 -5.52
C GLY A 22 -1.76 -12.66 -5.46
N ALA A 23 -0.99 -12.14 -4.52
CA ALA A 23 0.33 -12.63 -4.18
C ALA A 23 0.40 -12.94 -2.68
N SER A 24 1.24 -13.89 -2.26
CA SER A 24 1.49 -14.17 -0.84
C SER A 24 2.11 -12.96 -0.14
N GLY A 25 1.88 -12.82 1.17
CA GLY A 25 2.34 -11.69 1.97
C GLY A 25 1.22 -10.72 2.34
N ILE A 26 0.01 -11.22 2.50
CA ILE A 26 -1.16 -10.43 2.97
C ILE A 26 -0.88 -9.78 4.33
N VAL A 27 -0.03 -10.39 5.15
CA VAL A 27 0.39 -9.86 6.46
C VAL A 27 0.97 -8.44 6.36
N TYR A 28 1.65 -8.10 5.26
CA TYR A 28 2.15 -6.73 5.04
C TYR A 28 1.00 -5.74 4.82
N ALA A 29 -0.02 -6.12 4.04
CA ALA A 29 -1.20 -5.29 3.83
C ALA A 29 -1.98 -5.12 5.13
N GLN A 30 -2.17 -6.19 5.89
CA GLN A 30 -2.85 -6.19 7.17
C GLN A 30 -2.17 -5.21 8.15
N LYS A 31 -0.87 -5.37 8.36
CA LYS A 31 -0.10 -4.50 9.28
C LYS A 31 -0.10 -3.04 8.81
N LEU A 32 0.05 -2.79 7.51
CA LEU A 32 0.00 -1.43 6.96
C LEU A 32 -1.36 -0.76 7.21
N VAL A 33 -2.46 -1.45 6.90
CA VAL A 33 -3.82 -0.91 7.11
C VAL A 33 -4.06 -0.63 8.59
N GLN A 34 -3.74 -1.58 9.48
CA GLN A 34 -3.86 -1.39 10.92
C GLN A 34 -3.05 -0.20 11.41
N HIS A 35 -1.80 -0.04 10.94
CA HIS A 35 -0.95 1.09 11.33
C HIS A 35 -1.53 2.43 10.85
N LEU A 36 -1.98 2.51 9.61
CA LEU A 36 -2.58 3.72 9.04
C LEU A 36 -3.82 4.15 9.81
N LEU A 37 -4.73 3.21 10.10
CA LEU A 37 -5.98 3.49 10.83
C LEU A 37 -5.73 3.86 12.29
N LYS A 38 -4.76 3.20 12.96
CA LYS A 38 -4.33 3.53 14.33
C LYS A 38 -3.76 4.96 14.42
N ASN A 39 -3.12 5.42 13.35
CA ASN A 39 -2.57 6.78 13.24
C ASN A 39 -3.54 7.74 12.52
N GLU A 40 -4.84 7.46 12.54
CA GLU A 40 -5.91 8.33 12.04
C GLU A 40 -5.78 8.73 10.56
N HIS A 41 -5.19 7.86 9.73
CA HIS A 41 -5.23 8.01 8.28
C HIS A 41 -6.45 7.30 7.70
N ARG A 42 -7.24 8.01 6.87
CA ARG A 42 -8.29 7.38 6.08
C ARG A 42 -7.67 6.47 5.02
N VAL A 43 -8.21 5.25 4.89
CA VAL A 43 -7.72 4.24 3.95
C VAL A 43 -8.83 3.90 2.95
N LEU A 44 -8.53 4.01 1.66
CA LEU A 44 -9.35 3.50 0.57
C LEU A 44 -8.73 2.17 0.12
N LEU A 45 -9.39 1.06 0.48
CA LEU A 45 -8.86 -0.30 0.31
C LEU A 45 -9.55 -1.02 -0.84
N ALA A 46 -8.80 -1.36 -1.87
CA ALA A 46 -9.28 -2.19 -2.98
C ALA A 46 -8.58 -3.55 -2.98
N MET A 47 -9.35 -4.61 -3.11
CA MET A 47 -8.83 -5.99 -3.15
C MET A 47 -9.26 -6.68 -4.43
N SER A 48 -8.30 -7.31 -5.14
CA SER A 48 -8.64 -8.16 -6.27
C SER A 48 -9.34 -9.44 -5.82
N SER A 49 -10.07 -10.08 -6.73
CA SER A 49 -10.67 -11.38 -6.49
C SER A 49 -9.64 -12.43 -6.07
N ALA A 50 -8.44 -12.42 -6.68
CA ALA A 50 -7.34 -13.30 -6.30
C ALA A 50 -6.79 -13.00 -4.89
N ALA A 51 -6.76 -11.73 -4.46
CA ALA A 51 -6.35 -11.38 -3.09
C ALA A 51 -7.25 -12.02 -2.04
N ARG A 52 -8.58 -12.06 -2.30
CA ARG A 52 -9.53 -12.68 -1.37
C ARG A 52 -9.29 -14.18 -1.16
N LEU A 53 -8.77 -14.88 -2.19
CA LEU A 53 -8.37 -16.29 -2.06
C LEU A 53 -7.12 -16.42 -1.20
N VAL A 54 -6.11 -15.57 -1.43
CA VAL A 54 -4.86 -15.61 -0.66
C VAL A 54 -5.09 -15.24 0.82
N ILE A 55 -5.98 -14.28 1.10
CA ILE A 55 -6.37 -13.92 2.48
C ILE A 55 -6.89 -15.14 3.25
N LYS A 56 -7.74 -15.97 2.63
CA LYS A 56 -8.28 -17.18 3.27
C LYS A 56 -7.21 -18.21 3.62
N GLU A 57 -6.15 -18.29 2.82
CA GLU A 57 -5.06 -19.23 3.02
C GLU A 57 -4.04 -18.73 4.05
N GLU A 58 -3.73 -17.43 4.03
CA GLU A 58 -2.65 -16.86 4.86
C GLU A 58 -3.10 -16.36 6.22
N LEU A 59 -4.36 -15.91 6.32
CA LEU A 59 -4.96 -15.43 7.56
C LEU A 59 -6.14 -16.33 7.94
N PRO A 60 -5.90 -17.58 8.31
CA PRO A 60 -6.96 -18.48 8.73
C PRO A 60 -7.52 -17.95 10.05
N GLY A 61 -8.63 -17.23 9.98
CA GLY A 61 -9.46 -16.87 11.12
C GLY A 61 -10.66 -17.81 11.19
N GLU A 62 -11.40 -17.77 12.31
CA GLU A 62 -12.73 -18.36 12.36
C GLU A 62 -13.57 -17.83 11.19
N ASP A 63 -14.41 -18.69 10.60
CA ASP A 63 -15.20 -18.39 9.40
C ASP A 63 -15.83 -16.99 9.44
N GLY A 64 -15.38 -16.11 8.56
CA GLY A 64 -15.84 -14.73 8.48
C GLY A 64 -15.03 -13.70 9.31
N ALA A 65 -13.92 -14.09 9.93
CA ALA A 65 -13.08 -13.13 10.62
C ALA A 65 -12.58 -12.05 9.67
N ASP A 66 -12.73 -10.84 10.12
CA ASP A 66 -12.26 -9.67 9.40
C ASP A 66 -10.72 -9.61 9.36
N PRO A 67 -10.09 -9.66 8.18
CA PRO A 67 -8.64 -9.68 8.07
C PRO A 67 -7.95 -8.43 8.62
N TRP A 68 -8.71 -7.35 8.85
CA TRP A 68 -8.15 -6.07 9.30
C TRP A 68 -8.12 -5.92 10.82
N GLY A 69 -8.79 -6.84 11.56
CA GLY A 69 -8.85 -6.84 13.02
C GLY A 69 -9.68 -5.71 13.62
N ASP A 70 -9.43 -5.41 14.90
CA ASP A 70 -10.13 -4.34 15.63
C ASP A 70 -9.52 -2.97 15.23
N VAL A 71 -10.15 -2.31 14.27
CA VAL A 71 -9.72 -1.02 13.72
C VAL A 71 -10.89 -0.03 13.65
N ASN A 72 -10.57 1.27 13.63
CA ASN A 72 -11.58 2.30 13.41
C ASN A 72 -12.15 2.20 11.98
N ARG A 73 -13.37 1.66 11.87
CA ARG A 73 -14.07 1.42 10.61
C ARG A 73 -14.52 2.68 9.90
N ASP A 74 -14.71 3.77 10.61
CA ASP A 74 -15.10 5.05 10.01
C ASP A 74 -14.01 5.62 9.09
N LEU A 75 -12.77 5.17 9.29
CA LEU A 75 -11.61 5.56 8.49
C LEU A 75 -11.27 4.55 7.37
N LEU A 76 -11.95 3.39 7.32
CA LEU A 76 -11.70 2.33 6.33
C LEU A 76 -12.85 2.23 5.33
N GLU A 77 -12.59 2.57 4.08
CA GLU A 77 -13.54 2.43 2.99
C GLU A 77 -13.12 1.29 2.05
N LEU A 78 -13.97 0.29 1.93
CA LEU A 78 -13.75 -0.85 1.03
C LEU A 78 -14.30 -0.54 -0.36
N ILE A 79 -13.40 -0.53 -1.35
CA ILE A 79 -13.74 -0.24 -2.74
C ILE A 79 -13.85 -1.55 -3.53
N ALA A 80 -14.98 -1.73 -4.22
CA ALA A 80 -15.15 -2.90 -5.07
C ALA A 80 -14.16 -2.90 -6.25
N GLU A 81 -13.60 -4.06 -6.59
CA GLU A 81 -12.55 -4.22 -7.61
C GLU A 81 -12.89 -3.56 -8.95
N LYS A 82 -14.17 -3.51 -9.31
CA LYS A 82 -14.68 -2.99 -10.60
C LYS A 82 -15.41 -1.65 -10.49
N ASP A 83 -15.38 -1.03 -9.32
CA ASP A 83 -16.03 0.26 -9.12
C ASP A 83 -15.15 1.42 -9.63
N PHE A 84 -15.17 1.63 -10.94
CA PHE A 84 -14.45 2.75 -11.57
C PHE A 84 -15.02 4.13 -11.24
N THR A 85 -16.10 4.22 -10.43
CA THR A 85 -16.62 5.48 -9.90
C THR A 85 -15.89 5.92 -8.64
N ALA A 86 -15.03 5.05 -8.07
CA ALA A 86 -14.22 5.35 -6.90
C ALA A 86 -13.41 6.64 -7.10
N PRO A 87 -13.33 7.53 -6.08
CA PRO A 87 -12.74 8.87 -6.23
C PRO A 87 -11.32 8.87 -6.80
N PHE A 88 -10.49 7.92 -6.40
CA PHE A 88 -9.08 7.85 -6.83
C PHE A 88 -8.90 7.38 -8.28
N CYS A 89 -9.98 6.96 -8.96
CA CYS A 89 -9.95 6.71 -10.40
C CYS A 89 -9.87 8.02 -11.22
N SER A 90 -10.08 9.18 -10.57
CA SER A 90 -9.92 10.51 -11.16
C SER A 90 -8.61 11.18 -10.72
N GLY A 91 -7.91 11.83 -11.66
CA GLY A 91 -6.71 12.62 -11.37
C GLY A 91 -6.96 13.85 -10.50
N THR A 92 -8.20 14.32 -10.38
CA THR A 92 -8.55 15.51 -9.56
C THR A 92 -8.70 15.18 -8.06
N PHE A 93 -8.95 13.92 -7.70
CA PHE A 93 -9.07 13.52 -6.31
C PHE A 93 -7.69 13.57 -5.63
N ARG A 94 -7.63 14.19 -4.45
CA ARG A 94 -6.38 14.36 -3.69
C ARG A 94 -6.20 13.23 -2.68
N PHE A 95 -5.03 12.60 -2.70
CA PHE A 95 -4.63 11.54 -1.78
C PHE A 95 -3.11 11.57 -1.54
N GLN A 96 -2.65 10.98 -0.44
CA GLN A 96 -1.24 10.96 -0.01
C GLN A 96 -0.37 10.17 -0.97
N GLY A 97 -0.85 9.01 -1.40
CA GLY A 97 -0.19 8.09 -2.30
C GLY A 97 -0.94 6.77 -2.38
N MET A 98 -0.47 5.89 -3.25
CA MET A 98 -1.02 4.55 -3.40
C MET A 98 0.05 3.48 -3.16
N VAL A 99 -0.35 2.41 -2.50
CA VAL A 99 0.48 1.21 -2.28
C VAL A 99 -0.20 0.00 -2.88
N GLY A 100 0.50 -0.73 -3.75
CA GLY A 100 0.13 -2.10 -4.15
C GLY A 100 0.86 -3.10 -3.26
N VAL A 101 0.19 -3.72 -2.29
CA VAL A 101 0.81 -4.61 -1.30
C VAL A 101 -0.10 -5.77 -0.89
N PRO A 102 0.33 -7.01 -1.04
CA PRO A 102 1.35 -7.42 -1.99
C PRO A 102 0.91 -7.18 -3.43
N ALA A 103 1.87 -6.92 -4.33
CA ALA A 103 1.61 -6.77 -5.75
C ALA A 103 1.98 -8.06 -6.50
N SER A 104 1.00 -8.70 -7.13
CA SER A 104 1.27 -9.82 -8.04
C SER A 104 1.96 -9.34 -9.31
N LEU A 105 2.80 -10.19 -9.92
CA LEU A 105 3.52 -9.81 -11.14
C LEU A 105 2.57 -9.64 -12.34
N GLY A 106 1.39 -10.26 -12.32
CA GLY A 106 0.31 -9.97 -13.27
C GLY A 106 -0.20 -8.53 -13.14
N THR A 107 -0.39 -8.04 -11.91
CA THR A 107 -0.74 -6.63 -11.65
C THR A 107 0.38 -5.69 -12.09
N VAL A 108 1.63 -6.01 -11.74
CA VAL A 108 2.81 -5.26 -12.20
C VAL A 108 2.86 -5.18 -13.72
N GLY A 109 2.65 -6.30 -14.42
CA GLY A 109 2.62 -6.36 -15.88
C GLY A 109 1.50 -5.52 -16.50
N ALA A 110 0.30 -5.58 -15.93
CA ALA A 110 -0.85 -4.78 -16.37
C ALA A 110 -0.55 -3.27 -16.25
N ILE A 111 -0.10 -2.82 -15.08
CA ILE A 111 0.23 -1.41 -14.86
C ILE A 111 1.37 -0.95 -15.79
N ALA A 112 2.44 -1.75 -15.92
CA ALA A 112 3.57 -1.46 -16.80
C ALA A 112 3.19 -1.37 -18.28
N SER A 113 2.09 -2.02 -18.68
CA SER A 113 1.54 -1.97 -20.05
C SER A 113 0.44 -0.92 -20.23
N GLY A 114 0.10 -0.15 -19.19
CA GLY A 114 -0.98 0.85 -19.23
C GLY A 114 -2.38 0.23 -19.28
N VAL A 115 -2.52 -1.04 -18.86
CA VAL A 115 -3.80 -1.76 -18.86
C VAL A 115 -4.51 -1.54 -17.54
N SER A 116 -5.74 -1.01 -17.60
CA SER A 116 -6.59 -0.71 -16.43
C SER A 116 -7.87 -1.53 -16.45
N ILE A 117 -7.80 -2.80 -16.01
CA ILE A 117 -8.94 -3.72 -15.98
C ILE A 117 -9.67 -3.73 -14.63
N ASN A 118 -9.12 -3.06 -13.63
CA ASN A 118 -9.74 -2.88 -12.31
C ASN A 118 -9.28 -1.55 -11.69
N VAL A 119 -9.86 -1.19 -10.54
CA VAL A 119 -9.57 0.08 -9.85
C VAL A 119 -8.15 0.16 -9.31
N ILE A 120 -7.50 -0.98 -8.99
CA ILE A 120 -6.10 -1.01 -8.53
C ILE A 120 -5.17 -0.58 -9.67
N HIS A 121 -5.36 -1.15 -10.86
CA HIS A 121 -4.61 -0.74 -12.05
C HIS A 121 -4.88 0.72 -12.40
N ARG A 122 -6.16 1.15 -12.33
CA ARG A 122 -6.54 2.53 -12.63
C ARG A 122 -5.95 3.52 -11.63
N GLY A 123 -5.99 3.23 -10.33
CA GLY A 123 -5.36 4.07 -9.31
C GLY A 123 -3.86 4.22 -9.52
N ALA A 124 -3.17 3.13 -9.86
CA ALA A 124 -1.75 3.16 -10.19
C ALA A 124 -1.46 4.00 -11.44
N ASP A 125 -2.27 3.86 -12.51
CA ASP A 125 -2.18 4.69 -13.72
C ASP A 125 -2.39 6.18 -13.38
N VAL A 126 -3.37 6.50 -12.52
CA VAL A 126 -3.58 7.87 -12.04
C VAL A 126 -2.35 8.39 -11.29
N CYS A 127 -1.73 7.57 -10.41
CA CYS A 127 -0.50 7.97 -9.72
C CYS A 127 0.61 8.33 -10.71
N LEU A 128 0.86 7.47 -11.69
CA LEU A 128 1.93 7.68 -12.67
C LEU A 128 1.70 8.93 -13.53
N LYS A 129 0.50 9.10 -14.10
CA LYS A 129 0.19 10.24 -14.96
C LYS A 129 0.15 11.59 -14.22
N GLU A 130 -0.26 11.59 -12.94
CA GLU A 130 -0.31 12.79 -12.09
C GLU A 130 0.98 13.01 -11.28
N ARG A 131 2.00 12.14 -11.48
CA ARG A 131 3.28 12.17 -10.75
C ARG A 131 3.11 12.12 -9.23
N ARG A 132 2.18 11.28 -8.77
CA ARG A 132 1.92 11.01 -7.36
C ARG A 132 2.69 9.78 -6.91
N LYS A 133 2.88 9.65 -5.60
CA LYS A 133 3.57 8.49 -5.01
C LYS A 133 2.83 7.21 -5.33
N LEU A 134 3.54 6.27 -5.94
CA LEU A 134 3.11 4.89 -6.15
C LEU A 134 4.19 3.98 -5.59
N VAL A 135 3.86 3.23 -4.55
CA VAL A 135 4.71 2.18 -3.99
C VAL A 135 4.19 0.82 -4.45
N VAL A 136 5.05 0.04 -5.06
CA VAL A 136 4.72 -1.32 -5.52
C VAL A 136 5.57 -2.30 -4.73
N VAL A 137 4.91 -3.22 -4.02
CA VAL A 137 5.54 -4.26 -3.19
C VAL A 137 5.39 -5.61 -3.89
N PRO A 138 6.24 -5.92 -4.89
CA PRO A 138 6.12 -7.14 -5.69
C PRO A 138 6.56 -8.34 -4.87
N ARG A 139 5.77 -9.44 -4.88
CA ARG A 139 6.16 -10.68 -4.23
C ARG A 139 6.13 -11.85 -5.21
N GLU A 140 7.30 -12.36 -5.51
CA GLU A 140 7.54 -13.51 -6.38
C GLU A 140 8.94 -14.07 -6.16
N THR A 141 9.13 -15.36 -6.38
CA THR A 141 10.44 -16.04 -6.36
C THR A 141 10.42 -17.27 -7.27
N PRO A 142 11.33 -17.38 -8.27
CA PRO A 142 12.27 -16.36 -8.76
C PRO A 142 11.57 -15.33 -9.69
N PHE A 143 12.24 -14.22 -9.99
CA PHE A 143 11.79 -13.31 -11.05
C PHE A 143 12.21 -13.82 -12.44
N SER A 144 11.29 -13.78 -13.41
CA SER A 144 11.60 -13.94 -14.83
C SER A 144 12.13 -12.63 -15.42
N THR A 145 12.75 -12.72 -16.60
CA THR A 145 13.18 -11.52 -17.36
C THR A 145 12.01 -10.56 -17.60
N ILE A 146 10.83 -11.08 -17.95
CA ILE A 146 9.62 -10.27 -18.16
C ILE A 146 9.24 -9.50 -16.88
N HIS A 147 9.33 -10.15 -15.70
CA HIS A 147 9.06 -9.49 -14.43
C HIS A 147 10.04 -8.34 -14.19
N LEU A 148 11.34 -8.58 -14.39
CA LEU A 148 12.38 -7.57 -14.20
C LEU A 148 12.23 -6.39 -15.16
N GLU A 149 11.89 -6.62 -16.42
CA GLU A 149 11.63 -5.57 -17.42
C GLU A 149 10.41 -4.72 -17.03
N ASN A 150 9.32 -5.34 -16.55
CA ASN A 150 8.13 -4.62 -16.10
C ASN A 150 8.42 -3.78 -14.85
N LEU A 151 9.15 -4.32 -13.86
CA LEU A 151 9.57 -3.60 -12.66
C LEU A 151 10.48 -2.40 -13.02
N LEU A 152 11.43 -2.60 -13.93
CA LEU A 152 12.28 -1.53 -14.43
C LEU A 152 11.46 -0.43 -15.12
N LYS A 153 10.47 -0.81 -15.94
CA LYS A 153 9.60 0.14 -16.63
C LYS A 153 8.78 0.98 -15.64
N LEU A 154 8.21 0.36 -14.61
CA LEU A 154 7.49 1.09 -13.55
C LEU A 154 8.41 2.01 -12.75
N SER A 155 9.62 1.55 -12.40
CA SER A 155 10.62 2.37 -11.71
C SER A 155 10.99 3.62 -12.53
N ARG A 156 11.22 3.47 -13.83
CA ARG A 156 11.48 4.59 -14.75
C ARG A 156 10.28 5.54 -14.88
N ALA A 157 9.07 5.02 -14.74
CA ALA A 157 7.84 5.83 -14.74
C ALA A 157 7.61 6.58 -13.42
N GLY A 158 8.44 6.34 -12.39
CA GLY A 158 8.39 7.03 -11.10
C GLY A 158 7.78 6.24 -9.94
N ALA A 159 7.44 4.96 -10.14
CA ALA A 159 7.02 4.10 -9.04
C ALA A 159 8.22 3.69 -8.16
N VAL A 160 8.01 3.65 -6.86
CA VAL A 160 8.95 3.03 -5.91
C VAL A 160 8.72 1.52 -5.93
N ILE A 161 9.72 0.77 -6.36
CA ILE A 161 9.69 -0.69 -6.32
C ILE A 161 10.32 -1.14 -5.00
N LEU A 162 9.51 -1.71 -4.13
CA LEU A 162 9.88 -2.09 -2.76
C LEU A 162 9.63 -3.60 -2.57
N PRO A 163 10.58 -4.47 -2.94
CA PRO A 163 10.45 -5.90 -2.67
C PRO A 163 10.37 -6.14 -1.15
N PRO A 164 9.53 -7.08 -0.67
CA PRO A 164 9.41 -7.37 0.75
C PRO A 164 10.59 -8.23 1.22
N SER A 165 11.78 -7.63 1.22
CA SER A 165 13.05 -8.24 1.62
C SER A 165 13.49 -7.65 2.96
N PRO A 166 13.24 -8.32 4.09
CA PRO A 166 13.58 -7.80 5.41
C PRO A 166 15.10 -7.74 5.62
N ALA A 167 15.53 -6.79 6.45
CA ALA A 167 16.94 -6.55 6.73
C ALA A 167 17.37 -7.33 7.99
N PHE A 168 18.26 -8.29 7.84
CA PHE A 168 18.77 -9.10 8.95
C PHE A 168 19.68 -8.35 9.92
N TYR A 169 20.27 -7.20 9.52
CA TYR A 169 21.06 -6.36 10.43
C TYR A 169 20.20 -5.69 11.53
N GLN A 170 18.90 -5.69 11.38
CA GLN A 170 17.94 -5.29 12.44
C GLN A 170 17.76 -6.36 13.51
N HIS A 171 18.41 -7.52 13.35
CA HIS A 171 18.32 -8.66 14.27
C HIS A 171 16.87 -9.07 14.61
N PRO A 172 15.99 -9.28 13.60
CA PRO A 172 14.60 -9.64 13.86
C PRO A 172 14.53 -10.95 14.67
N LYS A 173 13.72 -10.92 15.74
CA LYS A 173 13.52 -12.09 16.64
C LYS A 173 12.23 -12.82 16.29
N THR A 174 11.30 -12.13 15.68
CA THR A 174 9.99 -12.64 15.31
C THR A 174 9.71 -12.40 13.83
N LEU A 175 8.71 -13.08 13.28
CA LEU A 175 8.21 -12.77 11.94
C LEU A 175 7.63 -11.35 11.88
N GLU A 176 7.00 -10.90 12.98
CA GLU A 176 6.42 -9.57 13.07
C GLU A 176 7.48 -8.47 12.93
N ASP A 177 8.66 -8.62 13.53
CA ASP A 177 9.77 -7.67 13.37
C ASP A 177 10.16 -7.51 11.88
N SER A 178 10.15 -8.61 11.13
CA SER A 178 10.41 -8.59 9.68
C SER A 178 9.30 -7.89 8.89
N VAL A 179 8.05 -8.07 9.31
CA VAL A 179 6.90 -7.39 8.72
C VAL A 179 6.95 -5.90 9.01
N ASP A 180 7.25 -5.52 10.25
CA ASP A 180 7.37 -4.12 10.68
C ASP A 180 8.46 -3.38 9.92
N PHE A 181 9.58 -4.04 9.63
CA PHE A 181 10.62 -3.47 8.77
C PHE A 181 10.08 -3.09 7.38
N ILE A 182 9.36 -3.99 6.72
CA ILE A 182 8.81 -3.72 5.37
C ILE A 182 7.74 -2.63 5.43
N VAL A 183 6.85 -2.66 6.42
CA VAL A 183 5.79 -1.66 6.58
C VAL A 183 6.37 -0.28 6.88
N SER A 184 7.41 -0.20 7.73
CA SER A 184 8.16 1.05 7.97
C SER A 184 8.71 1.62 6.67
N ARG A 185 9.33 0.80 5.81
CA ARG A 185 9.87 1.26 4.52
C ARG A 185 8.77 1.72 3.54
N ILE A 186 7.58 1.09 3.58
CA ILE A 186 6.42 1.55 2.81
C ILE A 186 5.97 2.93 3.29
N LEU A 187 5.87 3.13 4.60
CA LEU A 187 5.47 4.40 5.20
C LEU A 187 6.48 5.51 4.88
N ASP A 188 7.79 5.22 4.98
CA ASP A 188 8.84 6.15 4.57
C ASP A 188 8.71 6.57 3.09
N ALA A 189 8.44 5.62 2.20
CA ALA A 189 8.23 5.89 0.77
C ALA A 189 6.98 6.75 0.50
N LEU A 190 5.98 6.68 1.38
CA LEU A 190 4.81 7.55 1.37
C LEU A 190 5.05 8.91 2.05
N GLU A 191 6.23 9.12 2.67
CA GLU A 191 6.55 10.28 3.54
C GLU A 191 5.55 10.39 4.71
N LEU A 192 5.29 9.26 5.35
CA LEU A 192 4.49 9.18 6.57
C LEU A 192 5.39 8.79 7.74
N ASP A 193 5.29 9.57 8.81
CA ASP A 193 6.05 9.32 10.03
C ASP A 193 5.67 7.98 10.65
N ASN A 194 6.68 7.22 11.09
CA ASN A 194 6.47 5.97 11.79
C ASN A 194 7.64 5.66 12.74
N GLN A 195 7.36 4.80 13.73
CA GLN A 195 8.29 4.32 14.75
C GLN A 195 8.22 2.79 14.88
N LEU A 196 8.01 2.09 13.74
CA LEU A 196 7.90 0.62 13.74
C LEU A 196 9.24 -0.08 13.93
N ILE A 197 10.34 0.60 13.61
CA ILE A 197 11.70 0.07 13.75
C ILE A 197 12.62 1.16 14.29
N ASP A 198 13.72 0.73 14.93
CA ASP A 198 14.82 1.62 15.26
C ASP A 198 15.54 2.07 13.97
N ARG A 199 15.79 3.35 13.84
CA ARG A 199 16.45 3.88 12.65
C ARG A 199 17.95 3.72 12.76
N TRP A 200 18.60 3.42 11.65
CA TRP A 200 20.05 3.27 11.61
C TRP A 200 20.73 4.62 11.91
N GLY A 201 21.54 4.66 13.00
CA GLY A 201 22.29 5.83 13.41
C GLY A 201 21.56 6.84 14.29
N GLU A 202 20.36 6.50 14.77
CA GLU A 202 19.59 7.28 15.75
C GLU A 202 19.58 6.61 17.13
#